data_16d989fa936b992069fdeba9aa591ff8
#
_entry.id   16d989fa936b992069fdeba9aa591ff8
#
_cell.length_a   1.000
_cell.length_b   1.000
_cell.length_c   1.000
_cell.angle_alpha   90.00
_cell.angle_beta   90.00
_cell.angle_gamma   90.00
#
_symmetry.space_group_name_H-M   'P 1'
#
loop_
_entity.id
_entity.type
_entity.pdbx_description
1 polymer ?
#
loop_
_entity_poly.entity_id
_entity_poly.type
_entity_poly.pdbx_seq_one_letter_code
_entity_poly.pdbx_strand_id
1 'polypeptide(L)'
;MQITDPVADMLTRIRNANSAKHDTVDVPASNLKKAIAQILLDEGYIKAFSVEENGNQGIIHITLKYQAKKAQVISGLKRVSKPGLRVYAGADEMPHVLKGLGIAIVSTSKGVMTDKKARELHIGGEVLAFVW
;
A
#
# COMPACT_ATOMS: atom_id res chain seq x y z
N MET A 1 -12.52 22.65 7.86
CA MET A 1 -11.22 21.97 7.96
C MET A 1 -11.17 20.84 6.95
N GLN A 2 -10.14 20.81 6.12
CA GLN A 2 -9.96 19.71 5.18
C GLN A 2 -9.27 18.54 5.90
N ILE A 3 -9.87 17.37 5.77
CA ILE A 3 -9.24 16.14 6.25
C ILE A 3 -8.43 15.56 5.09
N THR A 4 -7.10 15.43 5.29
CA THR A 4 -6.23 14.86 4.28
C THR A 4 -6.00 13.38 4.57
N ASP A 5 -5.87 12.59 3.51
CA ASP A 5 -5.55 11.17 3.61
C ASP A 5 -4.38 10.86 2.67
N PRO A 6 -3.13 10.99 3.16
CA PRO A 6 -1.95 10.74 2.32
C PRO A 6 -1.87 9.32 1.78
N VAL A 7 -2.38 8.34 2.53
CA VAL A 7 -2.41 6.95 2.06
C VAL A 7 -3.38 6.79 0.90
N ALA A 8 -4.59 7.36 1.01
CA ALA A 8 -5.55 7.35 -0.08
C ALA A 8 -5.01 8.05 -1.32
N ASP A 9 -4.30 9.16 -1.15
CA ASP A 9 -3.66 9.87 -2.25
C ASP A 9 -2.63 8.98 -2.96
N MET A 10 -1.79 8.29 -2.20
CA MET A 10 -0.81 7.35 -2.75
C MET A 10 -1.49 6.25 -3.55
N LEU A 11 -2.53 5.63 -3.00
CA LEU A 11 -3.26 4.55 -3.68
C LEU A 11 -3.93 5.06 -4.96
N THR A 12 -4.48 6.26 -4.93
CA THR A 12 -5.12 6.88 -6.09
C THR A 12 -4.10 7.16 -7.20
N ARG A 13 -2.93 7.68 -6.84
CA ARG A 13 -1.86 7.93 -7.82
C ARG A 13 -1.40 6.64 -8.49
N ILE A 14 -1.21 5.58 -7.70
CA ILE A 14 -0.83 4.27 -8.23
C ILE A 14 -1.94 3.72 -9.14
N ARG A 15 -3.20 3.81 -8.70
CA ARG A 15 -4.35 3.33 -9.47
C ARG A 15 -4.45 4.03 -10.82
N ASN A 16 -4.35 5.36 -10.81
CA ASN A 16 -4.46 6.15 -12.04
C ASN A 16 -3.30 5.86 -13.00
N ALA A 17 -2.07 5.79 -12.50
CA ALA A 17 -0.91 5.46 -13.32
C ALA A 17 -1.02 4.05 -13.90
N ASN A 18 -1.50 3.12 -13.11
CA ASN A 18 -1.68 1.73 -13.52
C ASN A 18 -2.74 1.62 -14.63
N SER A 19 -3.86 2.33 -14.48
CA SER A 19 -4.92 2.36 -15.49
C SER A 19 -4.46 3.01 -16.80
N ALA A 20 -3.64 4.05 -16.70
CA ALA A 20 -3.10 4.75 -17.88
C ALA A 20 -1.88 4.05 -18.48
N LYS A 21 -1.44 2.93 -17.92
CA LYS A 21 -0.29 2.14 -18.35
C LYS A 21 1.02 2.92 -18.30
N HIS A 22 1.16 3.84 -17.33
CA HIS A 22 2.41 4.55 -17.12
C HIS A 22 3.45 3.60 -16.53
N ASP A 23 4.72 3.78 -16.88
CA ASP A 23 5.80 2.97 -16.35
C ASP A 23 6.16 3.36 -14.91
N THR A 24 6.02 4.64 -14.58
CA THR A 24 6.39 5.17 -13.26
C THR A 24 5.32 6.09 -12.71
N VAL A 25 5.36 6.28 -11.39
CA VAL A 25 4.52 7.25 -10.69
C VAL A 25 5.29 7.81 -9.49
N ASP A 26 5.13 9.11 -9.25
CA ASP A 26 5.77 9.79 -8.14
C ASP A 26 4.76 10.09 -7.03
N VAL A 27 5.19 9.89 -5.79
CA VAL A 27 4.36 10.09 -4.60
C VAL A 27 5.18 10.88 -3.59
N PRO A 28 4.61 11.94 -2.96
CA PRO A 28 5.30 12.60 -1.86
C PRO A 28 5.64 11.59 -0.77
N ALA A 29 6.88 11.64 -0.27
CA ALA A 29 7.38 10.64 0.66
C ALA A 29 6.91 10.86 2.09
N SER A 30 6.76 9.77 2.83
CA SER A 30 6.66 9.75 4.29
C SER A 30 7.12 8.37 4.74
N ASN A 31 7.42 8.21 6.02
CA ASN A 31 7.85 6.91 6.54
C ASN A 31 6.79 5.84 6.31
N LEU A 32 5.52 6.19 6.52
CA LEU A 32 4.41 5.26 6.29
C LEU A 32 4.32 4.85 4.82
N LYS A 33 4.40 5.82 3.89
CA LYS A 33 4.31 5.52 2.46
C LYS A 33 5.51 4.72 1.97
N LYS A 34 6.71 4.98 2.51
CA LYS A 34 7.90 4.16 2.20
C LYS A 34 7.69 2.71 2.63
N ALA A 35 7.12 2.50 3.81
CA ALA A 35 6.82 1.16 4.30
C ALA A 35 5.79 0.45 3.41
N ILE A 36 4.77 1.17 2.95
CA ILE A 36 3.77 0.63 2.01
C ILE A 36 4.44 0.25 0.69
N ALA A 37 5.31 1.11 0.15
CA ALA A 37 6.03 0.83 -1.09
C ALA A 37 6.90 -0.43 -0.95
N GLN A 38 7.57 -0.60 0.19
CA GLN A 38 8.37 -1.78 0.45
C GLN A 38 7.53 -3.06 0.46
N ILE A 39 6.35 -3.01 1.05
CA ILE A 39 5.43 -4.15 1.06
C ILE A 39 4.98 -4.48 -0.36
N LEU A 40 4.63 -3.48 -1.16
CA LEU A 40 4.22 -3.69 -2.54
C LEU A 40 5.34 -4.34 -3.36
N LEU A 41 6.58 -3.94 -3.11
CA LEU A 41 7.75 -4.52 -3.76
C LEU A 41 7.95 -5.97 -3.33
N ASP A 42 7.94 -6.23 -2.02
CA ASP A 42 8.17 -7.55 -1.46
C ASP A 42 7.10 -8.55 -1.91
N GLU A 43 5.87 -8.10 -2.06
CA GLU A 43 4.74 -8.93 -2.48
C GLU A 43 4.60 -9.02 -4.00
N GLY A 44 5.49 -8.38 -4.75
CA GLY A 44 5.53 -8.50 -6.20
C GLY A 44 4.51 -7.66 -6.94
N TYR A 45 3.94 -6.63 -6.33
CA TYR A 45 2.97 -5.75 -6.98
C TYR A 45 3.61 -4.62 -7.78
N ILE A 46 4.81 -4.21 -7.41
CA ILE A 46 5.58 -3.20 -8.15
C ILE A 46 6.96 -3.76 -8.50
N LYS A 47 7.60 -3.16 -9.49
CA LYS A 47 8.90 -3.60 -9.98
C LYS A 47 10.04 -3.08 -9.12
N ALA A 48 9.95 -1.81 -8.71
CA ALA A 48 10.99 -1.17 -7.91
C ALA A 48 10.47 0.16 -7.37
N PHE A 49 11.18 0.70 -6.38
CA PHE A 49 10.98 2.09 -5.99
C PHE A 49 12.29 2.67 -5.49
N SER A 50 12.39 4.00 -5.55
CA SER A 50 13.51 4.75 -4.98
C SER A 50 12.98 5.98 -4.28
N VAL A 51 13.77 6.56 -3.39
CA VAL A 51 13.40 7.75 -2.66
C VAL A 51 14.40 8.85 -2.99
N GLU A 52 13.88 9.98 -3.48
CA GLU A 52 14.69 11.16 -3.77
C GLU A 52 14.51 12.16 -2.64
N GLU A 53 15.61 12.54 -2.01
CA GLU A 53 15.62 13.56 -0.98
C GLU A 53 15.73 14.93 -1.64
N ASN A 54 14.80 15.83 -1.33
CA ASN A 54 14.79 17.17 -1.94
C ASN A 54 14.86 18.28 -0.91
N GLY A 55 15.41 17.99 0.28
CA GLY A 55 15.56 18.95 1.35
C GLY A 55 14.34 19.11 2.25
N ASN A 56 13.19 18.62 1.82
CA ASN A 56 11.94 18.67 2.59
C ASN A 56 11.43 17.25 2.82
N GLN A 57 10.30 16.96 2.22
CA GLN A 57 9.60 15.68 2.39
C GLN A 57 10.23 14.54 1.60
N GLY A 58 10.71 14.85 0.40
CA GLY A 58 11.18 13.84 -0.51
C GLY A 58 10.09 13.30 -1.43
N ILE A 59 10.49 12.50 -2.39
CA ILE A 59 9.59 11.90 -3.38
C ILE A 59 9.93 10.43 -3.50
N ILE A 60 8.89 9.58 -3.49
CA ILE A 60 9.02 8.16 -3.80
C ILE A 60 8.74 8.00 -5.29
N HIS A 61 9.73 7.50 -6.02
CA HIS A 61 9.60 7.15 -7.44
C HIS A 61 9.27 5.65 -7.51
N ILE A 62 8.07 5.31 -7.95
CA ILE A 62 7.62 3.93 -8.04
C ILE A 62 7.65 3.49 -9.50
N THR A 63 8.30 2.37 -9.78
CA THR A 63 8.26 1.74 -11.10
C THR A 63 7.21 0.65 -11.07
N LEU A 64 6.18 0.81 -11.87
CA LEU A 64 5.06 -0.12 -11.93
C LEU A 64 5.44 -1.41 -12.66
N LYS A 65 4.71 -2.46 -12.39
CA LYS A 65 4.96 -3.78 -12.95
C LYS A 65 3.77 -4.19 -13.82
N TYR A 66 4.07 -4.71 -14.99
CA TYR A 66 3.05 -5.20 -15.91
C TYR A 66 3.40 -6.61 -16.38
N GLN A 67 2.37 -7.36 -16.73
CA GLN A 67 2.51 -8.64 -17.38
C GLN A 67 2.66 -8.43 -18.89
N ALA A 68 2.74 -9.52 -19.66
CA ALA A 68 2.81 -9.45 -21.11
C ALA A 68 1.65 -8.61 -21.68
N LYS A 69 1.93 -7.84 -22.74
CA LYS A 69 0.97 -6.92 -23.37
C LYS A 69 0.45 -5.83 -22.42
N LYS A 70 1.26 -5.43 -21.45
CA LYS A 70 0.93 -4.42 -20.44
C LYS A 70 -0.34 -4.71 -19.65
N ALA A 71 -0.65 -5.98 -19.41
CA ALA A 71 -1.71 -6.36 -18.50
C ALA A 71 -1.33 -5.98 -17.07
N GLN A 72 -2.27 -5.45 -16.32
CA GLN A 72 -2.02 -4.95 -14.97
C GLN A 72 -1.72 -6.08 -13.99
N VAL A 73 -0.67 -5.92 -13.18
CA VAL A 73 -0.38 -6.81 -12.05
C VAL A 73 -1.28 -6.46 -10.87
N ILE A 74 -1.45 -5.16 -10.59
CA ILE A 74 -2.38 -4.71 -9.57
C ILE A 74 -3.78 -4.67 -10.17
N SER A 75 -4.68 -5.49 -9.66
CA SER A 75 -6.08 -5.51 -10.10
C SER A 75 -6.94 -4.52 -9.33
N GLY A 76 -6.63 -4.29 -8.06
CA GLY A 76 -7.38 -3.34 -7.26
C GLY A 76 -6.61 -2.85 -6.04
N LEU A 77 -7.00 -1.66 -5.60
CA LEU A 77 -6.46 -0.99 -4.41
C LEU A 77 -7.66 -0.37 -3.68
N LYS A 78 -7.80 -0.68 -2.39
CA LYS A 78 -8.92 -0.15 -1.60
C LYS A 78 -8.40 0.41 -0.28
N ARG A 79 -8.72 1.68 -0.02
CA ARG A 79 -8.49 2.28 1.29
C ARG A 79 -9.53 1.74 2.26
N VAL A 80 -9.09 1.21 3.40
CA VAL A 80 -9.99 0.63 4.41
C VAL A 80 -10.14 1.57 5.58
N SER A 81 -9.10 1.77 6.38
CA SER A 81 -9.12 2.70 7.51
C SER A 81 -8.92 4.11 7.00
N LYS A 82 -9.77 5.04 7.42
CA LYS A 82 -9.75 6.43 6.95
C LYS A 82 -9.65 7.37 8.14
N PRO A 83 -9.16 8.61 7.97
CA PRO A 83 -9.05 9.55 9.09
C PRO A 83 -10.36 9.75 9.85
N GLY A 84 -11.50 9.76 9.18
CA GLY A 84 -12.81 9.92 9.82
C GLY A 84 -13.46 8.63 10.28
N LEU A 85 -12.89 7.47 9.93
CA LEU A 85 -13.45 6.17 10.27
C LEU A 85 -12.33 5.13 10.31
N ARG A 86 -11.68 5.01 11.47
CA ARG A 86 -10.57 4.05 11.63
C ARG A 86 -11.10 2.63 11.74
N VAL A 87 -10.36 1.69 11.15
CA VAL A 87 -10.71 0.27 11.14
C VAL A 87 -9.55 -0.53 11.71
N TYR A 88 -9.82 -1.29 12.78
CA TYR A 88 -8.84 -2.11 13.46
C TYR A 88 -9.28 -3.57 13.42
N ALA A 89 -8.33 -4.48 13.47
CA ALA A 89 -8.61 -5.91 13.57
C ALA A 89 -7.64 -6.57 14.55
N GLY A 90 -8.15 -7.47 15.38
CA GLY A 90 -7.32 -8.31 16.20
C GLY A 90 -6.62 -9.38 15.39
N ALA A 91 -5.62 -10.04 15.99
CA ALA A 91 -4.84 -11.08 15.31
C ALA A 91 -5.73 -12.20 14.74
N ASP A 92 -6.76 -12.60 15.50
CA ASP A 92 -7.66 -13.68 15.09
C ASP A 92 -8.73 -13.24 14.09
N GLU A 93 -8.89 -11.92 13.92
CA GLU A 93 -9.90 -11.34 13.04
C GLU A 93 -9.29 -10.66 11.82
N MET A 94 -8.01 -10.86 11.58
CA MET A 94 -7.31 -10.22 10.49
C MET A 94 -7.91 -10.63 9.15
N PRO A 95 -8.30 -9.67 8.28
CA PRO A 95 -9.01 -10.00 7.05
C PRO A 95 -8.15 -10.76 6.06
N HIS A 96 -8.79 -11.60 5.27
CA HIS A 96 -8.20 -12.24 4.10
C HIS A 96 -8.74 -11.56 2.85
N VAL A 97 -7.85 -11.12 1.99
CA VAL A 97 -8.22 -10.46 0.74
C VAL A 97 -8.25 -11.50 -0.38
N LEU A 98 -9.40 -11.67 -1.02
CA LEU A 98 -9.59 -12.68 -2.08
C LEU A 98 -9.10 -14.07 -1.66
N LYS A 99 -9.46 -14.50 -0.46
CA LYS A 99 -9.08 -15.82 0.09
C LYS A 99 -7.56 -16.04 0.12
N GLY A 100 -6.80 -14.96 0.37
CA GLY A 100 -5.34 -15.04 0.45
C GLY A 100 -4.60 -14.74 -0.84
N LEU A 101 -5.30 -14.49 -1.95
CA LEU A 101 -4.68 -14.12 -3.22
C LEU A 101 -4.20 -12.66 -3.22
N GLY A 102 -4.84 -11.80 -2.44
CA GLY A 102 -4.41 -10.43 -2.21
C GLY A 102 -3.84 -10.25 -0.82
N ILE A 103 -3.54 -9.01 -0.47
CA ILE A 103 -2.98 -8.65 0.83
C ILE A 103 -3.78 -7.54 1.48
N ALA A 104 -3.77 -7.50 2.82
CA ALA A 104 -4.12 -6.32 3.59
C ALA A 104 -2.82 -5.71 4.11
N ILE A 105 -2.73 -4.38 4.06
CA ILE A 105 -1.60 -3.65 4.64
C ILE A 105 -2.06 -3.16 6.00
N VAL A 106 -1.33 -3.55 7.05
CA VAL A 106 -1.73 -3.35 8.43
C VAL A 106 -0.64 -2.59 9.18
N SER A 107 -1.04 -1.57 9.93
CA SER A 107 -0.15 -0.83 10.82
C SER A 107 -0.26 -1.41 12.22
N THR A 108 0.85 -1.95 12.73
CA THR A 108 0.91 -2.61 14.04
C THR A 108 1.93 -1.93 14.94
N SER A 109 1.94 -2.33 16.21
CA SER A 109 2.95 -1.86 17.16
C SER A 109 4.38 -2.24 16.77
N LYS A 110 4.53 -3.23 15.88
CA LYS A 110 5.85 -3.68 15.37
C LYS A 110 6.11 -3.23 13.95
N GLY A 111 5.35 -2.26 13.46
CA GLY A 111 5.54 -1.68 12.14
C GLY A 111 4.41 -1.99 11.19
N VAL A 112 4.57 -1.52 9.96
CA VAL A 112 3.61 -1.76 8.88
C VAL A 112 3.95 -3.09 8.22
N MET A 113 2.96 -3.94 8.06
CA MET A 113 3.16 -5.29 7.53
C MET A 113 1.91 -5.79 6.81
N THR A 114 2.00 -6.99 6.23
CA THR A 114 0.84 -7.64 5.63
C THR A 114 -0.01 -8.32 6.69
N ASP A 115 -1.26 -8.62 6.35
CA ASP A 115 -2.16 -9.40 7.19
C ASP A 115 -1.54 -10.77 7.53
N LYS A 116 -0.89 -11.41 6.57
CA LYS A 116 -0.24 -12.70 6.78
C LYS A 116 0.84 -12.61 7.86
N LYS A 117 1.68 -11.56 7.78
CA LYS A 117 2.75 -11.36 8.76
C LYS A 117 2.18 -11.06 10.15
N ALA A 118 1.12 -10.23 10.20
CA ALA A 118 0.45 -9.92 11.47
C ALA A 118 -0.13 -11.18 12.12
N ARG A 119 -0.73 -12.07 11.34
CA ARG A 119 -1.23 -13.35 11.84
C ARG A 119 -0.11 -14.24 12.37
N GLU A 120 1.01 -14.30 11.64
CA GLU A 120 2.18 -15.08 12.09
C GLU A 120 2.72 -14.59 13.44
N LEU A 121 2.70 -13.28 13.65
CA LEU A 121 3.18 -12.67 14.89
C LEU A 121 2.12 -12.59 15.98
N HIS A 122 0.89 -13.01 15.67
CA HIS A 122 -0.26 -12.95 16.61
C HIS A 122 -0.52 -11.56 17.14
N ILE A 123 -0.43 -10.55 16.26
CA ILE A 123 -0.70 -9.15 16.62
C ILE A 123 -1.79 -8.57 15.74
N GLY A 124 -2.57 -7.69 16.32
CA GLY A 124 -3.57 -6.93 15.58
C GLY A 124 -3.06 -5.55 15.22
N GLY A 125 -3.87 -4.78 14.51
CA GLY A 125 -3.51 -3.42 14.13
C GLY A 125 -4.58 -2.73 13.32
N GLU A 126 -4.21 -1.57 12.80
CA GLU A 126 -5.07 -0.77 11.93
C GLU A 126 -4.97 -1.30 10.51
N VAL A 127 -6.11 -1.67 9.93
CA VAL A 127 -6.15 -2.18 8.54
C VAL A 127 -6.19 -0.98 7.61
N LEU A 128 -5.05 -0.67 6.98
CA LEU A 128 -4.90 0.53 6.16
C LEU A 128 -5.55 0.38 4.79
N ALA A 129 -5.29 -0.73 4.10
CA ALA A 129 -5.71 -0.90 2.71
C ALA A 129 -5.71 -2.37 2.32
N PHE A 130 -6.46 -2.67 1.24
CA PHE A 130 -6.39 -3.95 0.55
C PHE A 130 -5.75 -3.75 -0.82
N VAL A 131 -4.94 -4.72 -1.25
CA VAL A 131 -4.32 -4.76 -2.57
C VAL A 131 -4.48 -6.16 -3.15
N TRP A 132 -4.85 -6.23 -4.40
CA TRP A 132 -4.98 -7.52 -5.08
C TRP A 132 -4.74 -7.41 -6.58
#